data_22aba9920ad760e5249d6a9f90cb15a5
#
_entry.id   22aba9920ad760e5249d6a9f90cb15a5
#
_cell.length_a   1.000
_cell.length_b   1.000
_cell.length_c   1.000
_cell.angle_alpha   90.00
_cell.angle_beta   90.00
_cell.angle_gamma   90.00
#
_symmetry.space_group_name_H-M   'P 1'
#
loop_
_entity.id
_entity.type
_entity.pdbx_description
1 polymer ?
#
loop_
_entity_poly.entity_id
_entity_poly.type
_entity_poly.pdbx_seq_one_letter_code
_entity_poly.pdbx_strand_id
1 'polypeptide(L)'
;MAEQVKQALKEKASAEVGLKTTERQAEDLRKELHYCEINLAIEKQLVKDLREELHKAKEAAQLLKEAAEAEKQAAYALGVQETQSRLTEEFSTVARDYCDITWGKALDTAGIPADSSLRLPESF
;
A
#
# COMPACT_ATOMS: atom_id res chain seq x y z
N MET A 1 61.15 63.82 12.15
CA MET A 1 59.78 64.14 11.63
C MET A 1 59.50 63.49 10.28
N ALA A 2 60.39 63.57 9.30
CA ALA A 2 60.15 62.96 7.99
C ALA A 2 59.96 61.43 8.04
N GLU A 3 60.65 60.75 8.92
CA GLU A 3 60.53 59.29 9.12
C GLU A 3 59.20 58.90 9.70
N GLN A 4 58.70 59.70 10.66
CA GLN A 4 57.38 59.44 11.27
C GLN A 4 56.23 59.64 10.29
N VAL A 5 56.36 60.62 9.37
CA VAL A 5 55.38 60.83 8.29
C VAL A 5 55.37 59.68 7.31
N LYS A 6 56.58 59.19 6.90
CA LYS A 6 56.69 58.04 6.03
C LYS A 6 56.08 56.78 6.65
N GLN A 7 56.30 56.56 7.93
CA GLN A 7 55.74 55.42 8.63
C GLN A 7 54.21 55.53 8.73
N ALA A 8 53.68 56.69 9.05
CA ALA A 8 52.26 56.94 9.06
C ALA A 8 51.60 56.72 7.69
N LEU A 9 52.26 57.12 6.60
CA LEU A 9 51.77 56.89 5.25
C LEU A 9 51.76 55.41 4.88
N LYS A 10 52.79 54.62 5.28
CA LYS A 10 52.82 53.19 5.09
C LYS A 10 51.72 52.46 5.85
N GLU A 11 51.49 52.84 7.09
CA GLU A 11 50.43 52.30 7.93
C GLU A 11 49.05 52.60 7.35
N LYS A 12 48.83 53.81 6.87
CA LYS A 12 47.62 54.21 6.19
C LYS A 12 47.37 53.38 4.94
N ALA A 13 48.39 53.24 4.08
CA ALA A 13 48.27 52.44 2.86
C ALA A 13 47.99 50.97 3.17
N SER A 14 48.63 50.40 4.16
CA SER A 14 48.38 49.03 4.62
C SER A 14 46.94 48.86 5.16
N ALA A 15 46.48 49.81 5.94
CA ALA A 15 45.10 49.83 6.49
C ALA A 15 44.05 49.93 5.35
N GLU A 16 44.29 50.76 4.35
CA GLU A 16 43.42 50.90 3.18
C GLU A 16 43.33 49.61 2.38
N VAL A 17 44.46 48.93 2.15
CA VAL A 17 44.49 47.64 1.46
C VAL A 17 43.73 46.57 2.27
N GLY A 18 43.95 46.55 3.58
CA GLY A 18 43.24 45.64 4.48
C GLY A 18 41.75 45.88 4.46
N LEU A 19 41.32 47.15 4.48
CA LEU A 19 39.92 47.55 4.43
C LEU A 19 39.29 47.08 3.12
N LYS A 20 39.90 47.34 1.98
CA LYS A 20 39.43 46.91 0.67
C LYS A 20 39.30 45.38 0.57
N THR A 21 40.26 44.64 1.11
CA THR A 21 40.22 43.18 1.16
C THR A 21 39.06 42.69 2.00
N THR A 22 38.85 43.28 3.19
CA THR A 22 37.73 42.93 4.07
C THR A 22 36.41 43.26 3.43
N GLU A 23 36.27 44.42 2.77
CA GLU A 23 35.04 44.77 2.04
C GLU A 23 34.70 43.79 0.94
N ARG A 24 35.73 43.35 0.18
CA ARG A 24 35.57 42.33 -0.88
C ARG A 24 35.11 40.99 -0.30
N GLN A 25 35.75 40.58 0.79
CA GLN A 25 35.38 39.34 1.47
C GLN A 25 33.93 39.40 1.99
N ALA A 26 33.55 40.55 2.57
CA ALA A 26 32.18 40.76 3.05
C ALA A 26 31.16 40.69 1.91
N GLU A 27 31.50 41.27 0.74
CA GLU A 27 30.62 41.21 -0.44
C GLU A 27 30.50 39.78 -0.99
N ASP A 28 31.61 39.06 -1.07
CA ASP A 28 31.62 37.67 -1.51
C ASP A 28 30.78 36.78 -0.57
N LEU A 29 30.90 36.96 0.73
CA LEU A 29 30.11 36.25 1.73
C LEU A 29 28.62 36.57 1.62
N ARG A 30 28.27 37.81 1.33
CA ARG A 30 26.87 38.21 1.08
C ARG A 30 26.29 37.48 -0.13
N LYS A 31 27.07 37.36 -1.19
CA LYS A 31 26.65 36.61 -2.40
C LYS A 31 26.47 35.13 -2.10
N GLU A 32 27.43 34.52 -1.39
CA GLU A 32 27.32 33.12 -0.99
C GLU A 32 26.11 32.88 -0.09
N LEU A 33 25.86 33.77 0.86
CA LEU A 33 24.69 33.69 1.74
C LEU A 33 23.40 33.78 0.93
N HIS A 34 23.32 34.69 -0.04
CA HIS A 34 22.17 34.83 -0.90
C HIS A 34 21.90 33.56 -1.71
N TYR A 35 22.93 32.94 -2.27
CA TYR A 35 22.82 31.65 -2.98
C TYR A 35 22.32 30.54 -2.04
N CYS A 36 22.87 30.46 -0.84
CA CYS A 36 22.43 29.48 0.15
C CYS A 36 20.96 29.67 0.54
N GLU A 37 20.51 30.91 0.70
CA GLU A 37 19.11 31.22 1.00
C GLU A 37 18.17 30.78 -0.12
N ILE A 38 18.54 31.04 -1.37
CA ILE A 38 17.77 30.62 -2.55
C ILE A 38 17.71 29.08 -2.61
N ASN A 39 18.85 28.42 -2.47
CA ASN A 39 18.92 26.96 -2.53
C ASN A 39 18.09 26.34 -1.39
N LEU A 40 18.17 26.92 -0.20
CA LEU A 40 17.39 26.46 0.94
C LEU A 40 15.88 26.58 0.69
N ALA A 41 15.44 27.69 0.09
CA ALA A 41 14.04 27.89 -0.25
C ALA A 41 13.56 26.85 -1.29
N ILE A 42 14.38 26.58 -2.30
CA ILE A 42 14.10 25.56 -3.34
C ILE A 42 13.99 24.17 -2.71
N GLU A 43 14.96 23.80 -1.86
CA GLU A 43 14.96 22.50 -1.19
C GLU A 43 13.78 22.34 -0.24
N LYS A 44 13.41 23.36 0.51
CA LYS A 44 12.22 23.34 1.37
C LYS A 44 10.94 23.11 0.57
N GLN A 45 10.81 23.76 -0.57
CA GLN A 45 9.65 23.56 -1.45
C GLN A 45 9.64 22.14 -2.02
N LEU A 46 10.80 21.63 -2.45
CA LEU A 46 10.93 20.28 -2.95
C LEU A 46 10.54 19.24 -1.89
N VAL A 47 11.01 19.41 -0.66
CA VAL A 47 10.66 18.53 0.46
C VAL A 47 9.15 18.55 0.73
N LYS A 48 8.54 19.73 0.67
CA LYS A 48 7.09 19.86 0.83
C LYS A 48 6.34 19.11 -0.26
N ASP A 49 6.73 19.29 -1.51
CA ASP A 49 6.10 18.65 -2.66
C ASP A 49 6.25 17.12 -2.59
N LEU A 50 7.44 16.64 -2.25
CA LEU A 50 7.69 15.20 -2.07
C LEU A 50 6.88 14.59 -0.93
N ARG A 51 6.69 15.31 0.16
CA ARG A 51 5.82 14.86 1.25
C ARG A 51 4.37 14.74 0.82
N GLU A 52 3.88 15.70 0.05
CA GLU A 52 2.52 15.66 -0.50
C GLU A 52 2.34 14.49 -1.47
N GLU A 53 3.30 14.27 -2.36
CA GLU A 53 3.30 13.13 -3.28
C GLU A 53 3.35 11.79 -2.53
N LEU A 54 4.20 11.69 -1.51
CA LEU A 54 4.29 10.50 -0.68
C LEU A 54 2.97 10.21 0.04
N HIS A 55 2.33 11.24 0.56
CA HIS A 55 1.04 11.11 1.22
C HIS A 55 -0.04 10.58 0.26
N LYS A 56 -0.12 11.17 -0.93
CA LYS A 56 -1.04 10.71 -1.99
C LYS A 56 -0.76 9.26 -2.40
N ALA A 57 0.51 8.90 -2.56
CA ALA A 57 0.91 7.54 -2.92
C ALA A 57 0.52 6.54 -1.82
N LYS A 58 0.71 6.90 -0.54
CA LYS A 58 0.29 6.07 0.60
C LYS A 58 -1.22 5.89 0.66
N GLU A 59 -1.98 6.95 0.43
CA GLU A 59 -3.44 6.87 0.38
C GLU A 59 -3.91 5.97 -0.76
N ALA A 60 -3.35 6.13 -1.96
CA ALA A 60 -3.66 5.29 -3.11
C ALA A 60 -3.32 3.82 -2.84
N ALA A 61 -2.16 3.54 -2.24
CA ALA A 61 -1.74 2.19 -1.87
C ALA A 61 -2.69 1.57 -0.84
N GLN A 62 -3.14 2.36 0.13
CA GLN A 62 -4.09 1.90 1.14
C GLN A 62 -5.45 1.54 0.53
N LEU A 63 -5.97 2.38 -0.37
CA LEU A 63 -7.21 2.10 -1.08
C LEU A 63 -7.12 0.83 -1.94
N LEU A 64 -6.01 0.62 -2.63
CA LEU A 64 -5.77 -0.60 -3.42
C LEU A 64 -5.71 -1.84 -2.52
N LYS A 65 -5.05 -1.74 -1.39
CA LYS A 65 -4.97 -2.82 -0.41
C LYS A 65 -6.35 -3.19 0.15
N GLU A 66 -7.15 -2.19 0.49
CA GLU A 66 -8.52 -2.40 0.98
C GLU A 66 -9.41 -3.03 -0.09
N ALA A 67 -9.32 -2.55 -1.33
CA ALA A 67 -10.05 -3.13 -2.46
C ALA A 67 -9.64 -4.59 -2.72
N ALA A 68 -8.35 -4.89 -2.71
CA ALA A 68 -7.84 -6.25 -2.88
C ALA A 68 -8.31 -7.18 -1.77
N GLU A 69 -8.32 -6.71 -0.52
CA GLU A 69 -8.81 -7.49 0.62
C GLU A 69 -10.31 -7.74 0.51
N ALA A 70 -11.10 -6.76 0.10
CA ALA A 70 -12.53 -6.90 -0.13
C ALA A 70 -12.83 -7.92 -1.24
N GLU A 71 -12.10 -7.87 -2.36
CA GLU A 71 -12.23 -8.86 -3.44
C GLU A 71 -11.86 -10.27 -2.97
N LYS A 72 -10.80 -10.40 -2.20
CA LYS A 72 -10.37 -11.68 -1.62
C LYS A 72 -11.46 -12.27 -0.71
N GLN A 73 -12.04 -11.46 0.16
CA GLN A 73 -13.11 -11.89 1.05
C GLN A 73 -14.36 -12.29 0.27
N ALA A 74 -14.73 -11.52 -0.75
CA ALA A 74 -15.87 -11.83 -1.61
C ALA A 74 -15.65 -13.14 -2.39
N ALA A 75 -14.48 -13.34 -2.95
CA ALA A 75 -14.12 -14.57 -3.65
C ALA A 75 -14.14 -15.79 -2.71
N TYR A 76 -13.63 -15.63 -1.50
CA TYR A 76 -13.66 -16.69 -0.49
C TYR A 76 -15.11 -17.05 -0.10
N ALA A 77 -15.94 -16.06 0.17
CA ALA A 77 -17.34 -16.28 0.53
C ALA A 77 -18.11 -16.98 -0.61
N LEU A 78 -17.88 -16.56 -1.86
CA LEU A 78 -18.48 -17.20 -3.04
C LEU A 78 -18.03 -18.65 -3.18
N GLY A 79 -16.74 -18.92 -3.01
CA GLY A 79 -16.19 -20.27 -3.05
C GLY A 79 -16.78 -21.19 -1.97
N VAL A 80 -16.94 -20.68 -0.75
CA VAL A 80 -17.60 -21.41 0.35
C VAL A 80 -19.05 -21.71 0.00
N GLN A 81 -19.78 -20.74 -0.50
CA GLN A 81 -21.18 -20.92 -0.88
C GLN A 81 -21.36 -21.92 -2.00
N GLU A 82 -20.58 -21.84 -3.06
CA GLU A 82 -20.59 -22.78 -4.18
C GLU A 82 -20.26 -24.20 -3.73
N THR A 83 -19.24 -24.33 -2.88
CA THR A 83 -18.82 -25.63 -2.33
C THR A 83 -19.92 -26.24 -1.46
N GLN A 84 -20.54 -25.46 -0.60
CA GLN A 84 -21.64 -25.90 0.24
C GLN A 84 -22.82 -26.36 -0.60
N SER A 85 -23.21 -25.61 -1.64
CA SER A 85 -24.30 -25.96 -2.53
C SER A 85 -24.03 -27.27 -3.25
N ARG A 86 -22.80 -27.43 -3.80
CA ARG A 86 -22.40 -28.65 -4.48
C ARG A 86 -22.39 -29.87 -3.56
N LEU A 87 -21.81 -29.72 -2.37
CA LEU A 87 -21.77 -30.81 -1.39
C LEU A 87 -23.17 -31.19 -0.89
N THR A 88 -24.06 -30.22 -0.73
CA THR A 88 -25.45 -30.49 -0.36
C THR A 88 -26.18 -31.29 -1.44
N GLU A 89 -26.01 -30.93 -2.72
CA GLU A 89 -26.58 -31.67 -3.84
C GLU A 89 -26.01 -33.10 -3.95
N GLU A 90 -24.68 -33.23 -3.89
CA GLU A 90 -24.01 -34.54 -3.92
C GLU A 90 -24.44 -35.41 -2.75
N PHE A 91 -24.50 -34.86 -1.55
CA PHE A 91 -24.98 -35.58 -0.37
C PHE A 91 -26.43 -36.05 -0.50
N SER A 92 -27.30 -35.17 -0.99
CA SER A 92 -28.72 -35.52 -1.22
C SER A 92 -28.88 -36.66 -2.23
N THR A 93 -28.08 -36.65 -3.31
CA THR A 93 -28.06 -37.70 -4.31
C THR A 93 -27.58 -39.03 -3.72
N VAL A 94 -26.46 -39.02 -3.01
CA VAL A 94 -25.91 -40.22 -2.37
C VAL A 94 -26.85 -40.78 -1.30
N ALA A 95 -27.45 -39.90 -0.50
CA ALA A 95 -28.41 -40.31 0.54
C ALA A 95 -29.65 -40.97 -0.07
N ARG A 96 -30.14 -40.39 -1.16
CA ARG A 96 -31.30 -40.96 -1.89
C ARG A 96 -30.96 -42.33 -2.45
N ASP A 97 -29.82 -42.48 -3.15
CA ASP A 97 -29.38 -43.75 -3.70
C ASP A 97 -29.19 -44.80 -2.60
N TYR A 98 -28.62 -44.42 -1.48
CA TYR A 98 -28.45 -45.30 -0.32
C TYR A 98 -29.81 -45.75 0.23
N CYS A 99 -30.78 -44.84 0.36
CA CYS A 99 -32.12 -45.17 0.81
C CYS A 99 -32.82 -46.11 -0.17
N ASP A 100 -32.71 -45.88 -1.50
CA ASP A 100 -33.26 -46.74 -2.52
C ASP A 100 -32.72 -48.17 -2.43
N ILE A 101 -31.40 -48.31 -2.35
CA ILE A 101 -30.72 -49.61 -2.25
C ILE A 101 -31.12 -50.33 -0.97
N THR A 102 -31.10 -49.64 0.16
CA THR A 102 -31.41 -50.20 1.47
C THR A 102 -32.87 -50.62 1.57
N TRP A 103 -33.76 -49.77 1.08
CA TRP A 103 -35.22 -50.08 1.02
C TRP A 103 -35.49 -51.26 0.12
N GLY A 104 -34.89 -51.31 -1.09
CA GLY A 104 -35.00 -52.42 -1.99
C GLY A 104 -34.55 -53.76 -1.39
N LYS A 105 -33.42 -53.74 -0.68
CA LYS A 105 -32.91 -54.92 0.04
C LYS A 105 -33.84 -55.36 1.15
N ALA A 106 -34.40 -54.43 1.89
CA ALA A 106 -35.35 -54.70 2.97
C ALA A 106 -36.62 -55.33 2.41
N LEU A 107 -37.14 -54.83 1.29
CA LEU A 107 -38.31 -55.39 0.63
C LEU A 107 -38.06 -56.77 0.05
N ASP A 108 -36.91 -57.00 -0.54
CA ASP A 108 -36.47 -58.32 -1.04
C ASP A 108 -36.38 -59.33 0.09
N THR A 109 -35.82 -58.96 1.22
CA THR A 109 -35.72 -59.79 2.43
C THR A 109 -37.09 -60.13 2.97
N ALA A 110 -38.04 -59.21 2.92
CA ALA A 110 -39.41 -59.42 3.33
C ALA A 110 -40.27 -60.18 2.33
N GLY A 111 -39.75 -60.50 1.15
CA GLY A 111 -40.47 -61.24 0.09
C GLY A 111 -41.54 -60.41 -0.63
N ILE A 112 -41.39 -59.08 -0.64
CA ILE A 112 -42.33 -58.19 -1.32
C ILE A 112 -42.22 -58.31 -2.83
N PRO A 113 -43.34 -58.48 -3.60
CA PRO A 113 -43.31 -58.59 -5.06
C PRO A 113 -42.68 -57.35 -5.74
N ALA A 114 -42.06 -57.57 -6.91
CA ALA A 114 -41.41 -56.50 -7.69
C ALA A 114 -42.41 -55.42 -8.17
N ASP A 115 -43.69 -55.72 -8.29
CA ASP A 115 -44.76 -54.85 -8.74
C ASP A 115 -45.47 -54.13 -7.59
N SER A 116 -45.05 -54.33 -6.34
CA SER A 116 -45.63 -53.66 -5.17
C SER A 116 -45.43 -52.17 -5.20
N SER A 117 -46.44 -51.41 -4.75
CA SER A 117 -46.35 -49.96 -4.56
C SER A 117 -45.31 -49.52 -3.55
N LEU A 118 -44.92 -50.41 -2.62
CA LEU A 118 -43.88 -50.15 -1.64
C LEU A 118 -42.47 -49.98 -2.28
N ARG A 119 -42.30 -50.46 -3.48
CA ARG A 119 -41.03 -50.29 -4.22
C ARG A 119 -40.94 -48.97 -4.98
N LEU A 120 -41.98 -48.17 -5.00
CA LEU A 120 -41.98 -46.86 -5.63
C LEU A 120 -41.23 -45.83 -4.77
N PRO A 121 -40.51 -44.87 -5.40
CA PRO A 121 -39.78 -43.80 -4.65
C PRO A 121 -40.64 -42.99 -3.68
N GLU A 122 -41.94 -42.88 -3.96
CA GLU A 122 -42.89 -42.14 -3.13
C GLU A 122 -43.17 -42.78 -1.76
N SER A 123 -42.73 -44.04 -1.58
CA SER A 123 -42.94 -44.78 -0.30
C SER A 123 -41.86 -44.55 0.74
N PHE A 124 -40.80 -43.76 0.39
CA PHE A 124 -39.69 -43.46 1.30
C PHE A 124 -39.07 -42.06 1.16
#